data_376b1aa05bb61736379853d9a7967054
#
_entry.id   376b1aa05bb61736379853d9a7967054
#
_cell.length_a   1.000
_cell.length_b   1.000
_cell.length_c   1.000
_cell.angle_alpha   90.00
_cell.angle_beta   90.00
_cell.angle_gamma   90.00
#
_symmetry.space_group_name_H-M   'P 1'
#
loop_
_entity.id
_entity.type
_entity.pdbx_description
1 polymer ?
#
loop_
_entity_poly.entity_id
_entity_poly.type
_entity_poly.pdbx_seq_one_letter_code
_entity_poly.pdbx_strand_id
1 'polypeptide(L)'
;MVLKFPIPSLNIGENIQLMLDEFLKVLGLDDDSITRYIVLDNAANNRRAMTLSNLFTAFYCCIHTIQLSVNGCLKATVNMVSVTTVVKKCRELTTFIRRSEHNINTLKKACKEAKIKFILPVKANDTRWDSTVANITSVIRVQPALRSIVINDEDPKQEWTKYVMNYNEVKAAESLIKTLACVKTATKLWQGIDERCFKLNV
;
A
#
# COMPACT_ATOMS: atom_id res chain seq x y z
N MET A 1 -2.32 25.49 15.79
CA MET A 1 -3.79 25.53 15.67
C MET A 1 -4.19 24.58 14.56
N VAL A 2 -4.98 23.52 14.83
CA VAL A 2 -5.47 22.62 13.78
C VAL A 2 -6.86 23.10 13.39
N LEU A 3 -6.97 23.73 12.23
CA LEU A 3 -8.26 24.12 11.67
C LEU A 3 -8.88 22.92 10.97
N LYS A 4 -10.05 22.49 11.41
CA LYS A 4 -10.84 21.46 10.75
C LYS A 4 -11.93 22.15 9.95
N PHE A 5 -11.87 22.02 8.63
CA PHE A 5 -12.93 22.45 7.75
C PHE A 5 -13.87 21.28 7.44
N PRO A 6 -15.19 21.51 7.35
CA PRO A 6 -16.11 20.49 6.88
C PRO A 6 -15.75 20.16 5.43
N ILE A 7 -15.39 18.91 5.16
CA ILE A 7 -15.19 18.43 3.79
C ILE A 7 -16.57 18.40 3.13
N PRO A 8 -16.78 19.10 2.00
CA PRO A 8 -18.03 19.02 1.27
C PRO A 8 -18.36 17.56 0.93
N SER A 9 -19.63 17.21 0.93
CA SER A 9 -20.13 15.84 0.69
C SER A 9 -19.73 15.26 -0.68
N LEU A 10 -19.32 16.11 -1.62
CA LEU A 10 -18.78 15.76 -2.92
C LEU A 10 -17.32 16.23 -3.00
N ASN A 11 -16.41 15.28 -3.06
CA ASN A 11 -14.95 15.53 -3.17
C ASN A 11 -14.58 15.81 -4.65
N ILE A 12 -15.12 16.90 -5.19
CA ILE A 12 -14.84 17.38 -6.57
C ILE A 12 -13.84 18.54 -6.53
N GLY A 13 -13.08 18.72 -7.60
CA GLY A 13 -12.00 19.71 -7.68
C GLY A 13 -12.46 21.13 -7.37
N GLU A 14 -13.65 21.52 -7.81
CA GLU A 14 -14.28 22.82 -7.55
C GLU A 14 -14.47 23.07 -6.06
N ASN A 15 -14.98 22.09 -5.32
CA ASN A 15 -15.21 22.22 -3.87
C ASN A 15 -13.90 22.30 -3.09
N ILE A 16 -12.87 21.58 -3.54
CA ILE A 16 -11.52 21.66 -2.94
C ILE A 16 -10.93 23.05 -3.15
N GLN A 17 -11.08 23.60 -4.35
CA GLN A 17 -10.59 24.95 -4.67
C GLN A 17 -11.31 25.99 -3.80
N LEU A 18 -12.63 26.00 -3.74
CA LEU A 18 -13.41 26.94 -2.92
C LEU A 18 -13.02 26.87 -1.45
N MET A 19 -12.83 25.67 -0.91
CA MET A 19 -12.41 25.45 0.47
C MET A 19 -11.01 26.04 0.73
N LEU A 20 -10.08 25.89 -0.20
CA LEU A 20 -8.73 26.43 -0.09
C LEU A 20 -8.75 27.97 -0.17
N ASP A 21 -9.54 28.56 -1.06
CA ASP A 21 -9.66 30.01 -1.20
C ASP A 21 -10.31 30.63 0.07
N GLU A 22 -11.34 30.00 0.63
CA GLU A 22 -11.93 30.42 1.91
C GLU A 22 -10.93 30.30 3.07
N PHE A 23 -10.14 29.24 3.08
CA PHE A 23 -9.08 29.06 4.08
C PHE A 23 -8.04 30.17 4.04
N LEU A 24 -7.61 30.60 2.85
CA LEU A 24 -6.67 31.71 2.70
C LEU A 24 -7.25 33.02 3.23
N LYS A 25 -8.53 33.30 2.93
CA LYS A 25 -9.22 34.48 3.43
C LYS A 25 -9.28 34.52 4.97
N VAL A 26 -9.63 33.39 5.58
CA VAL A 26 -9.69 33.26 7.05
C VAL A 26 -8.32 33.52 7.71
N LEU A 27 -7.24 33.14 7.02
CA LEU A 27 -5.87 33.37 7.51
C LEU A 27 -5.31 34.75 7.15
N GLY A 28 -6.03 35.58 6.37
CA GLY A 28 -5.52 36.84 5.84
C GLY A 28 -4.34 36.65 4.88
N LEU A 29 -4.34 35.54 4.17
CA LEU A 29 -3.28 35.16 3.22
C LEU A 29 -3.77 35.17 1.77
N ASP A 30 -4.83 35.89 1.47
CA ASP A 30 -5.44 35.99 0.13
C ASP A 30 -4.87 37.13 -0.74
N ASP A 31 -3.85 37.84 -0.25
CA ASP A 31 -3.15 38.91 -0.98
C ASP A 31 -2.29 38.33 -2.11
N ASP A 32 -2.50 38.79 -3.35
CA ASP A 32 -1.79 38.33 -4.54
C ASP A 32 -0.26 38.57 -4.53
N SER A 33 0.22 39.44 -3.65
CA SER A 33 1.66 39.68 -3.46
C SER A 33 2.37 38.50 -2.76
N ILE A 34 1.62 37.60 -2.12
CA ILE A 34 2.16 36.47 -1.36
C ILE A 34 2.29 35.24 -2.28
N THR A 35 3.51 34.72 -2.43
CA THR A 35 3.73 33.43 -3.12
C THR A 35 3.35 32.26 -2.20
N ARG A 36 2.44 31.42 -2.66
CA ARG A 36 1.92 30.29 -1.89
C ARG A 36 2.29 28.98 -2.54
N TYR A 37 2.75 28.04 -1.73
CA TYR A 37 3.07 26.69 -2.17
C TYR A 37 2.14 25.70 -1.47
N ILE A 38 1.66 24.72 -2.23
CA ILE A 38 0.85 23.62 -1.69
C ILE A 38 1.42 22.29 -2.13
N VAL A 39 1.50 21.34 -1.22
CA VAL A 39 1.85 19.95 -1.52
C VAL A 39 0.59 19.11 -1.38
N LEU A 40 0.26 18.37 -2.43
CA LEU A 40 -0.94 17.54 -2.48
C LEU A 40 -0.65 16.21 -3.20
N ASP A 41 -1.52 15.25 -3.01
CA ASP A 41 -1.41 14.01 -3.78
C ASP A 41 -1.82 14.24 -5.25
N ASN A 42 -1.45 13.28 -6.11
CA ASN A 42 -1.70 13.37 -7.55
C ASN A 42 -3.10 12.88 -7.95
N ALA A 43 -4.09 12.99 -7.06
CA ALA A 43 -5.47 12.64 -7.35
C ALA A 43 -6.08 13.60 -8.38
N ALA A 44 -6.99 13.09 -9.23
CA ALA A 44 -7.61 13.87 -10.30
C ALA A 44 -8.33 15.13 -9.76
N ASN A 45 -9.01 15.00 -8.61
CA ASN A 45 -9.72 16.10 -7.97
C ASN A 45 -8.76 17.20 -7.48
N ASN A 46 -7.61 16.82 -6.92
CA ASN A 46 -6.59 17.77 -6.49
C ASN A 46 -5.97 18.50 -7.68
N ARG A 47 -5.67 17.78 -8.77
CA ARG A 47 -5.19 18.41 -10.01
C ARG A 47 -6.22 19.37 -10.56
N ARG A 48 -7.50 18.99 -10.59
CA ARG A 48 -8.60 19.87 -11.04
C ARG A 48 -8.69 21.12 -10.18
N ALA A 49 -8.64 21.00 -8.85
CA ALA A 49 -8.66 22.15 -7.94
C ALA A 49 -7.51 23.13 -8.27
N MET A 50 -6.29 22.62 -8.51
CA MET A 50 -5.13 23.46 -8.83
C MET A 50 -5.19 24.10 -10.23
N THR A 51 -5.87 23.50 -11.18
CA THR A 51 -6.10 24.14 -12.50
C THR A 51 -7.12 25.27 -12.43
N LEU A 52 -7.96 25.29 -11.40
CA LEU A 52 -8.98 26.33 -11.19
C LEU A 52 -8.48 27.46 -10.28
N SER A 53 -7.46 27.19 -9.44
CA SER A 53 -6.89 28.17 -8.52
C SER A 53 -5.64 28.79 -9.10
N ASN A 54 -5.59 30.11 -9.16
CA ASN A 54 -4.39 30.90 -9.49
C ASN A 54 -3.57 31.29 -8.24
N LEU A 55 -4.02 30.91 -7.05
CA LEU A 55 -3.46 31.37 -5.80
C LEU A 55 -2.29 30.51 -5.29
N PHE A 56 -2.06 29.34 -5.90
CA PHE A 56 -1.05 28.40 -5.42
C PHE A 56 -0.11 27.92 -6.53
N THR A 57 1.16 27.79 -6.16
CA THR A 57 2.09 26.93 -6.91
C THR A 57 2.02 25.51 -6.32
N ALA A 58 1.51 24.58 -7.11
CA ALA A 58 1.27 23.21 -6.67
C ALA A 58 2.49 22.31 -6.87
N PHE A 59 2.88 21.60 -5.82
CA PHE A 59 3.83 20.49 -5.87
C PHE A 59 3.09 19.18 -5.58
N TYR A 60 3.36 18.16 -6.38
CA TYR A 60 2.76 16.86 -6.14
C TYR A 60 3.65 16.01 -5.24
N CYS A 61 3.02 15.34 -4.26
CA CYS A 61 3.70 14.46 -3.32
C CYS A 61 4.50 13.39 -4.07
N CYS A 62 5.82 13.43 -3.96
CA CYS A 62 6.71 12.46 -4.63
C CYS A 62 6.49 11.04 -4.08
N ILE A 63 6.13 10.90 -2.80
CA ILE A 63 5.81 9.60 -2.18
C ILE A 63 4.59 8.98 -2.86
N HIS A 64 3.55 9.78 -3.10
CA HIS A 64 2.36 9.31 -3.82
C HIS A 64 2.69 8.95 -5.28
N THR A 65 3.56 9.70 -5.93
CA THR A 65 4.03 9.41 -7.29
C THR A 65 4.81 8.08 -7.33
N ILE A 66 5.72 7.85 -6.39
CA ILE A 66 6.41 6.56 -6.24
C ILE A 66 5.39 5.43 -6.01
N GLN A 67 4.40 5.64 -5.15
CA GLN A 67 3.32 4.69 -4.88
C GLN A 67 2.58 4.28 -6.16
N LEU A 68 2.20 5.25 -6.97
CA LEU A 68 1.52 5.01 -8.26
C LEU A 68 2.43 4.28 -9.24
N SER A 69 3.70 4.68 -9.34
CA SER A 69 4.69 4.06 -10.23
C SER A 69 4.92 2.59 -9.87
N VAL A 70 5.14 2.27 -8.59
CA VAL A 70 5.33 0.89 -8.14
C VAL A 70 4.07 0.05 -8.39
N ASN A 71 2.89 0.58 -8.07
CA ASN A 71 1.63 -0.11 -8.37
C ASN A 71 1.44 -0.32 -9.87
N GLY A 72 1.82 0.67 -10.70
CA GLY A 72 1.81 0.56 -12.16
C GLY A 72 2.75 -0.56 -12.65
N CYS A 73 3.99 -0.59 -12.14
CA CYS A 73 4.94 -1.65 -12.44
C CYS A 73 4.43 -3.04 -12.04
N LEU A 74 3.87 -3.18 -10.83
CA LEU A 74 3.30 -4.45 -10.36
C LEU A 74 2.12 -4.93 -11.21
N LYS A 75 1.36 -4.00 -11.81
CA LYS A 75 0.27 -4.31 -12.74
C LYS A 75 0.77 -4.60 -14.16
N ALA A 76 1.77 -3.85 -14.61
CA ALA A 76 2.32 -3.95 -15.98
C ALA A 76 3.20 -5.20 -16.19
N THR A 77 3.66 -5.86 -15.12
CA THR A 77 4.42 -7.12 -15.18
C THR A 77 3.59 -8.31 -15.67
N VAL A 78 2.55 -8.06 -16.46
CA VAL A 78 1.73 -9.09 -17.12
C VAL A 78 2.59 -10.07 -17.93
N ASN A 79 3.73 -9.61 -18.45
CA ASN A 79 4.70 -10.44 -19.16
C ASN A 79 5.67 -11.21 -18.24
N MET A 80 5.72 -10.89 -16.94
CA MET A 80 6.45 -11.67 -15.94
C MET A 80 5.44 -12.55 -15.17
N VAL A 81 4.99 -13.60 -15.83
CA VAL A 81 3.98 -14.55 -15.32
C VAL A 81 4.26 -14.98 -13.88
N SER A 82 5.54 -15.10 -13.49
CA SER A 82 5.93 -15.50 -12.14
C SER A 82 5.55 -14.48 -11.05
N VAL A 83 5.74 -13.18 -11.29
CA VAL A 83 5.47 -12.13 -10.27
C VAL A 83 3.97 -11.96 -10.08
N THR A 84 3.22 -11.85 -11.17
CA THR A 84 1.76 -11.70 -11.11
C THR A 84 1.11 -12.90 -10.43
N THR A 85 1.56 -14.11 -10.76
CA THR A 85 1.07 -15.36 -10.16
C THR A 85 1.35 -15.38 -8.66
N VAL A 86 2.55 -15.00 -8.23
CA VAL A 86 2.92 -14.95 -6.79
C VAL A 86 2.06 -13.95 -6.04
N VAL A 87 1.91 -12.72 -6.54
CA VAL A 87 1.09 -11.70 -5.88
C VAL A 87 -0.37 -12.16 -5.75
N LYS A 88 -0.93 -12.70 -6.83
CA LYS A 88 -2.29 -13.24 -6.84
C LYS A 88 -2.44 -14.38 -5.82
N LYS A 89 -1.55 -15.38 -5.87
CA LYS A 89 -1.55 -16.53 -4.96
C LYS A 89 -1.48 -16.10 -3.48
N CYS A 90 -0.64 -15.10 -3.15
CA CYS A 90 -0.54 -14.55 -1.79
C CYS A 90 -1.84 -13.89 -1.32
N ARG A 91 -2.48 -13.11 -2.16
CA ARG A 91 -3.76 -12.44 -1.86
C ARG A 91 -4.89 -13.43 -1.67
N GLU A 92 -4.99 -14.41 -2.55
CA GLU A 92 -6.01 -15.45 -2.48
C GLU A 92 -5.85 -16.33 -1.25
N LEU A 93 -4.62 -16.76 -0.92
CA LEU A 93 -4.33 -17.51 0.30
C LEU A 93 -4.73 -16.70 1.55
N THR A 94 -4.35 -15.43 1.60
CA THR A 94 -4.69 -14.57 2.73
C THR A 94 -6.20 -14.44 2.91
N THR A 95 -6.94 -14.29 1.81
CA THR A 95 -8.40 -14.24 1.81
C THR A 95 -8.99 -15.57 2.26
N PHE A 96 -8.47 -16.68 1.77
CA PHE A 96 -8.91 -18.04 2.13
C PHE A 96 -8.73 -18.30 3.62
N ILE A 97 -7.54 -18.00 4.18
CA ILE A 97 -7.27 -18.20 5.61
C ILE A 97 -8.21 -17.35 6.47
N ARG A 98 -8.37 -16.07 6.13
CA ARG A 98 -9.14 -15.11 6.93
C ARG A 98 -10.65 -15.30 6.85
N ARG A 99 -11.15 -16.05 5.88
CA ARG A 99 -12.58 -16.30 5.70
C ARG A 99 -13.16 -17.24 6.75
N SER A 100 -12.35 -18.09 7.38
CA SER A 100 -12.82 -19.13 8.29
C SER A 100 -11.90 -19.27 9.50
N GLU A 101 -12.50 -19.33 10.69
CA GLU A 101 -11.77 -19.63 11.93
C GLU A 101 -11.14 -21.03 11.87
N HIS A 102 -11.80 -21.99 11.23
CA HIS A 102 -11.26 -23.31 10.96
C HIS A 102 -9.91 -23.21 10.22
N ASN A 103 -9.85 -22.44 9.14
CA ASN A 103 -8.61 -22.26 8.37
C ASN A 103 -7.50 -21.61 9.20
N ILE A 104 -7.84 -20.63 10.04
CA ILE A 104 -6.89 -19.99 10.95
C ILE A 104 -6.33 -21.01 11.94
N ASN A 105 -7.18 -21.84 12.53
CA ASN A 105 -6.78 -22.84 13.52
C ASN A 105 -5.97 -23.98 12.89
N THR A 106 -6.32 -24.42 11.67
CA THR A 106 -5.53 -25.36 10.88
C THR A 106 -4.12 -24.84 10.64
N LEU A 107 -4.01 -23.58 10.17
CA LEU A 107 -2.69 -22.96 9.98
C LEU A 107 -1.91 -22.80 11.29
N LYS A 108 -2.57 -22.45 12.42
CA LYS A 108 -1.90 -22.36 13.73
C LYS A 108 -1.32 -23.70 14.15
N LYS A 109 -2.09 -24.78 14.00
CA LYS A 109 -1.65 -26.15 14.31
C LYS A 109 -0.43 -26.51 13.47
N ALA A 110 -0.50 -26.34 12.16
CA ALA A 110 0.59 -26.64 11.23
C ALA A 110 1.85 -25.77 11.49
N CYS A 111 1.69 -24.51 11.88
CA CYS A 111 2.83 -23.68 12.29
C CYS A 111 3.52 -24.21 13.53
N LYS A 112 2.75 -24.71 14.52
CA LYS A 112 3.30 -25.34 15.74
C LYS A 112 4.07 -26.60 15.40
N GLU A 113 3.54 -27.46 14.54
CA GLU A 113 4.19 -28.69 14.08
C GLU A 113 5.47 -28.40 13.28
N ALA A 114 5.42 -27.41 12.38
CA ALA A 114 6.58 -26.95 11.62
C ALA A 114 7.61 -26.14 12.47
N LYS A 115 7.35 -25.95 13.78
CA LYS A 115 8.20 -25.16 14.70
C LYS A 115 8.45 -23.72 14.22
N ILE A 116 7.46 -23.11 13.56
CA ILE A 116 7.52 -21.71 13.13
C ILE A 116 6.52 -20.87 13.93
N LYS A 117 6.89 -19.59 14.15
CA LYS A 117 5.98 -18.66 14.81
C LYS A 117 4.77 -18.41 13.92
N PHE A 118 3.57 -18.66 14.45
CA PHE A 118 2.33 -18.32 13.75
C PHE A 118 2.24 -16.81 13.51
N ILE A 119 1.95 -16.45 12.28
CA ILE A 119 1.61 -15.10 11.84
C ILE A 119 0.39 -15.21 10.95
N LEU A 120 -0.67 -14.48 11.28
CA LEU A 120 -1.81 -14.38 10.40
C LEU A 120 -1.42 -13.54 9.16
N PRO A 121 -1.50 -14.09 7.92
CA PRO A 121 -1.10 -13.38 6.73
C PRO A 121 -1.75 -12.00 6.61
N VAL A 122 -0.93 -10.99 6.29
CA VAL A 122 -1.36 -9.58 6.22
C VAL A 122 -2.22 -9.37 4.98
N LYS A 123 -3.38 -8.73 5.13
CA LYS A 123 -4.22 -8.38 3.98
C LYS A 123 -3.56 -7.27 3.15
N ALA A 124 -3.38 -7.50 1.85
CA ALA A 124 -2.91 -6.48 0.94
C ALA A 124 -4.01 -5.44 0.66
N ASN A 125 -3.62 -4.18 0.56
CA ASN A 125 -4.47 -3.09 0.10
C ASN A 125 -4.03 -2.72 -1.32
N ASP A 126 -4.98 -2.57 -2.24
CA ASP A 126 -4.68 -2.30 -3.65
C ASP A 126 -4.08 -0.92 -3.90
N THR A 127 -4.27 0.01 -2.97
CA THR A 127 -3.75 1.37 -3.09
C THR A 127 -2.31 1.52 -2.57
N ARG A 128 -1.79 0.56 -1.77
CA ARG A 128 -0.48 0.69 -1.11
C ARG A 128 0.40 -0.53 -1.37
N TRP A 129 1.46 -0.36 -2.16
CA TRP A 129 2.42 -1.42 -2.47
C TRP A 129 3.12 -2.00 -1.24
N ASP A 130 3.35 -1.20 -0.18
CA ASP A 130 3.89 -1.67 1.10
C ASP A 130 3.08 -2.82 1.70
N SER A 131 1.75 -2.75 1.59
CA SER A 131 0.87 -3.81 2.07
C SER A 131 1.00 -5.08 1.23
N THR A 132 1.31 -4.96 -0.06
CA THR A 132 1.60 -6.11 -0.93
C THR A 132 2.90 -6.79 -0.50
N VAL A 133 3.96 -6.02 -0.20
CA VAL A 133 5.21 -6.59 0.34
C VAL A 133 4.98 -7.28 1.68
N ALA A 134 4.24 -6.65 2.59
CA ALA A 134 3.90 -7.25 3.88
C ALA A 134 3.08 -8.54 3.73
N ASN A 135 2.13 -8.56 2.78
CA ASN A 135 1.37 -9.76 2.43
C ASN A 135 2.28 -10.90 1.95
N ILE A 136 3.11 -10.65 0.93
CA ILE A 136 4.02 -11.65 0.38
C ILE A 136 4.98 -12.16 1.46
N THR A 137 5.58 -11.27 2.24
CA THR A 137 6.49 -11.63 3.33
C THR A 137 5.81 -12.54 4.35
N SER A 138 4.59 -12.21 4.76
CA SER A 138 3.83 -13.01 5.73
C SER A 138 3.45 -14.39 5.17
N VAL A 139 3.13 -14.47 3.88
CA VAL A 139 2.79 -15.72 3.19
C VAL A 139 4.01 -16.63 3.02
N ILE A 140 5.17 -16.08 2.66
CA ILE A 140 6.41 -16.87 2.56
C ILE A 140 6.75 -17.52 3.91
N ARG A 141 6.58 -16.79 5.01
CA ARG A 141 6.87 -17.31 6.35
C ARG A 141 6.02 -18.52 6.74
N VAL A 142 4.81 -18.63 6.22
CA VAL A 142 3.91 -19.77 6.52
C VAL A 142 3.98 -20.88 5.49
N GLN A 143 4.77 -20.76 4.42
CA GLN A 143 4.92 -21.80 3.38
C GLN A 143 5.35 -23.18 3.94
N PRO A 144 6.27 -23.29 4.93
CA PRO A 144 6.58 -24.58 5.55
C PRO A 144 5.36 -25.24 6.20
N ALA A 145 4.52 -24.46 6.87
CA ALA A 145 3.28 -24.97 7.49
C ALA A 145 2.26 -25.41 6.41
N LEU A 146 2.14 -24.67 5.31
CA LEU A 146 1.26 -25.07 4.19
C LEU A 146 1.70 -26.41 3.59
N ARG A 147 3.01 -26.61 3.43
CA ARG A 147 3.55 -27.91 2.97
C ARG A 147 3.25 -29.04 3.93
N SER A 148 3.33 -28.78 5.26
CA SER A 148 2.97 -29.77 6.28
C SER A 148 1.51 -30.17 6.20
N ILE A 149 0.56 -29.22 6.03
CA ILE A 149 -0.86 -29.51 5.85
C ILE A 149 -1.09 -30.47 4.65
N VAL A 150 -0.43 -30.18 3.53
CA VAL A 150 -0.60 -30.98 2.31
C VAL A 150 0.03 -32.37 2.44
N ILE A 151 1.21 -32.48 3.07
CA ILE A 151 1.92 -33.76 3.26
C ILE A 151 1.18 -34.65 4.24
N ASN A 152 0.60 -34.10 5.30
CA ASN A 152 -0.09 -34.85 6.35
C ASN A 152 -1.54 -35.22 5.99
N ASP A 153 -1.93 -35.04 4.73
CA ASP A 153 -3.29 -35.30 4.22
C ASP A 153 -4.41 -34.54 4.98
N GLU A 154 -4.05 -33.41 5.58
CA GLU A 154 -5.02 -32.52 6.23
C GLU A 154 -5.75 -31.61 5.20
N ASP A 155 -5.57 -31.88 3.90
CA ASP A 155 -6.19 -31.15 2.79
C ASP A 155 -7.02 -32.08 1.87
N PRO A 156 -8.06 -32.76 2.37
CA PRO A 156 -8.82 -33.76 1.61
C PRO A 156 -9.52 -33.16 0.38
N LYS A 157 -9.76 -31.84 0.36
CA LYS A 157 -10.35 -31.10 -0.77
C LYS A 157 -9.32 -30.42 -1.65
N GLN A 158 -8.04 -30.61 -1.36
CA GLN A 158 -6.91 -29.94 -2.05
C GLN A 158 -7.04 -28.39 -2.08
N GLU A 159 -7.71 -27.82 -1.07
CA GLU A 159 -7.90 -26.36 -0.99
C GLU A 159 -6.61 -25.61 -0.64
N TRP A 160 -5.73 -26.22 0.15
CA TRP A 160 -4.44 -25.67 0.54
C TRP A 160 -3.36 -25.90 -0.50
N THR A 161 -3.42 -27.04 -1.21
CA THR A 161 -2.45 -27.46 -2.22
C THR A 161 -2.19 -26.38 -3.27
N LYS A 162 -3.24 -25.70 -3.73
CA LYS A 162 -3.15 -24.62 -4.72
C LYS A 162 -2.33 -23.40 -4.26
N TYR A 163 -2.12 -23.25 -2.97
CA TYR A 163 -1.38 -22.13 -2.39
C TYR A 163 0.07 -22.47 -2.02
N VAL A 164 0.45 -23.72 -2.06
CA VAL A 164 1.84 -24.14 -1.88
C VAL A 164 2.67 -23.60 -3.04
N MET A 165 3.70 -22.85 -2.74
CA MET A 165 4.60 -22.26 -3.72
C MET A 165 5.68 -23.27 -4.12
N ASN A 166 5.93 -23.37 -5.42
CA ASN A 166 7.11 -24.07 -5.93
C ASN A 166 8.39 -23.22 -5.71
N TYR A 167 9.55 -23.82 -6.01
CA TYR A 167 10.84 -23.18 -5.81
C TYR A 167 10.96 -21.85 -6.58
N ASN A 168 10.51 -21.80 -7.83
CA ASN A 168 10.61 -20.61 -8.67
C ASN A 168 9.69 -19.48 -8.17
N GLU A 169 8.50 -19.82 -7.68
CA GLU A 169 7.57 -18.86 -7.07
C GLU A 169 8.13 -18.26 -5.78
N VAL A 170 8.75 -19.07 -4.92
CA VAL A 170 9.42 -18.59 -3.69
C VAL A 170 10.55 -17.66 -4.06
N LYS A 171 11.40 -18.04 -5.00
CA LYS A 171 12.53 -17.24 -5.47
C LYS A 171 12.10 -15.91 -6.10
N ALA A 172 11.01 -15.93 -6.89
CA ALA A 172 10.42 -14.72 -7.45
C ALA A 172 9.86 -13.79 -6.34
N ALA A 173 9.20 -14.36 -5.33
CA ALA A 173 8.68 -13.62 -4.19
C ALA A 173 9.80 -12.96 -3.38
N GLU A 174 10.88 -13.68 -3.09
CA GLU A 174 12.06 -13.15 -2.37
C GLU A 174 12.76 -12.03 -3.15
N SER A 175 12.90 -12.20 -4.47
CA SER A 175 13.48 -11.19 -5.34
C SER A 175 12.62 -9.92 -5.37
N LEU A 176 11.30 -10.07 -5.44
CA LEU A 176 10.37 -8.94 -5.38
C LEU A 176 10.46 -8.20 -4.04
N ILE A 177 10.51 -8.91 -2.93
CA ILE A 177 10.69 -8.31 -1.59
C ILE A 177 11.98 -7.50 -1.53
N LYS A 178 13.10 -8.06 -2.01
CA LYS A 178 14.42 -7.38 -2.02
C LYS A 178 14.38 -6.11 -2.86
N THR A 179 13.83 -6.18 -4.06
CA THR A 179 13.70 -5.02 -4.96
C THR A 179 12.87 -3.91 -4.33
N LEU A 180 11.71 -4.26 -3.76
CA LEU A 180 10.82 -3.29 -3.14
C LEU A 180 11.33 -2.77 -1.79
N ALA A 181 12.25 -3.48 -1.13
CA ALA A 181 12.89 -2.98 0.09
C ALA A 181 13.73 -1.71 -0.17
N CYS A 182 14.39 -1.62 -1.32
CA CYS A 182 15.13 -0.40 -1.71
C CYS A 182 14.17 0.78 -1.89
N VAL A 183 13.04 0.56 -2.56
CA VAL A 183 12.00 1.59 -2.74
C VAL A 183 11.41 2.02 -1.39
N LYS A 184 11.20 1.07 -0.47
CA LYS A 184 10.73 1.36 0.89
C LYS A 184 11.69 2.25 1.66
N THR A 185 12.98 1.97 1.57
CA THR A 185 14.02 2.80 2.21
C THR A 185 14.03 4.20 1.61
N ALA A 186 13.99 4.34 0.29
CA ALA A 186 13.89 5.63 -0.38
C ALA A 186 12.65 6.40 0.06
N THR A 187 11.46 5.76 0.08
CA THR A 187 10.21 6.38 0.52
C THR A 187 10.29 6.90 1.96
N LYS A 188 10.91 6.12 2.87
CA LYS A 188 11.10 6.55 4.28
C LYS A 188 12.05 7.75 4.41
N LEU A 189 13.11 7.79 3.60
CA LEU A 189 14.03 8.93 3.59
C LEU A 189 13.31 10.20 3.12
N TRP A 190 12.48 10.10 2.11
CA TRP A 190 11.66 11.21 1.62
C TRP A 190 10.62 11.66 2.66
N GLN A 191 9.95 10.75 3.36
CA GLN A 191 9.05 11.07 4.46
C GLN A 191 9.78 11.85 5.57
N GLY A 192 10.98 11.40 5.95
CA GLY A 192 11.77 12.10 6.97
C GLY A 192 12.29 13.48 6.51
N ILE A 193 12.43 13.72 5.23
CA ILE A 193 12.74 15.03 4.66
C ILE A 193 11.49 15.92 4.71
N ASP A 194 10.33 15.41 4.28
CA ASP A 194 9.05 16.13 4.35
C ASP A 194 8.73 16.58 5.79
N GLU A 195 8.84 15.69 6.77
CA GLU A 195 8.60 16.03 8.19
C GLU A 195 9.56 17.11 8.72
N ARG A 196 10.79 17.20 8.21
CA ARG A 196 11.77 18.23 8.56
C ARG A 196 11.53 19.55 7.86
N CYS A 197 11.07 19.52 6.62
CA CYS A 197 10.72 20.72 5.88
C CYS A 197 9.51 21.45 6.47
N PHE A 198 8.56 20.70 7.07
CA PHE A 198 7.39 21.29 7.73
C PHE A 198 7.61 21.69 9.21
N LYS A 199 8.75 21.34 9.80
CA LYS A 199 9.19 21.86 11.10
C LYS A 199 9.96 23.19 10.96
N LEU A 200 9.44 24.09 10.16
CA LEU A 200 9.84 25.49 10.27
C LEU A 200 9.33 26.01 11.60
N ASN A 201 10.28 26.30 12.49
CA ASN A 201 10.02 26.96 13.76
C ASN A 201 9.22 28.25 13.51
N VAL A 202 7.99 28.27 14.00
CA VAL A 202 7.23 29.48 14.22
C VAL A 202 7.61 30.00 15.60
#